data_9c507ec10e3c8c6c2624d61b4a6f45ea
#
_entry.id   9c507ec10e3c8c6c2624d61b4a6f45ea
#
_cell.length_a   1.000
_cell.length_b   1.000
_cell.length_c   1.000
_cell.angle_alpha   90.00
_cell.angle_beta   90.00
_cell.angle_gamma   90.00
#
_symmetry.space_group_name_H-M   'P 1'
#
loop_
_entity.id
_entity.type
_entity.pdbx_description
1 polymer ?
#
loop_
_entity_poly.entity_id
_entity_poly.type
_entity_poly.pdbx_seq_one_letter_code
_entity_poly.pdbx_strand_id
1 'polypeptide(L)'
;MTGRTPNAILSGHVHNYQRFGRKANSKKIPYVVAGAGGYANDARSMHQLQKELPVASKKKKFLPYPTTISGVTLENFQQEEPGFLRLTVDGSGIQFEYFLVSFDGSPVRLFERFTA
;
A
#
# COMPACT_ATOMS: atom_id res chain seq x y z
N MET A 1 -1.80 -3.52 28.27
CA MET A 1 -1.58 -4.11 26.93
C MET A 1 -2.23 -5.47 26.86
N THR A 2 -2.91 -5.76 25.78
CA THR A 2 -3.65 -7.01 25.65
C THR A 2 -2.80 -8.19 25.18
N GLY A 3 -1.56 -7.95 24.78
CA GLY A 3 -0.71 -8.99 24.19
C GLY A 3 -1.16 -9.43 22.81
N ARG A 4 -2.17 -8.79 22.22
CA ARG A 4 -2.67 -9.13 20.89
C ARG A 4 -1.97 -8.31 19.82
N THR A 5 -1.68 -8.97 18.71
CA THR A 5 -1.10 -8.34 17.53
C THR A 5 -2.22 -8.08 16.52
N PRO A 6 -2.30 -6.88 15.94
CA PRO A 6 -3.32 -6.62 14.93
C PRO A 6 -3.06 -7.46 13.68
N ASN A 7 -4.12 -7.74 12.92
CA ASN A 7 -3.99 -8.45 11.65
C ASN A 7 -3.47 -7.55 10.54
N ALA A 8 -3.73 -6.26 10.64
CA ALA A 8 -3.28 -5.27 9.68
C ALA A 8 -3.36 -3.89 10.32
N ILE A 9 -2.62 -2.93 9.77
CA ILE A 9 -2.69 -1.52 10.16
C ILE A 9 -2.97 -0.70 8.91
N LEU A 10 -4.00 0.13 8.96
CA LEU A 10 -4.41 0.97 7.84
C LEU A 10 -4.23 2.43 8.23
N SER A 11 -3.74 3.22 7.29
CA SER A 11 -3.56 4.65 7.48
C SER A 11 -3.81 5.40 6.17
N GLY A 12 -3.95 6.71 6.27
CA GLY A 12 -4.12 7.59 5.14
C GLY A 12 -3.14 8.75 5.20
N HIS A 13 -3.61 9.95 4.90
CA HIS A 13 -2.87 11.21 4.96
C HIS A 13 -1.82 11.37 3.86
N VAL A 14 -0.94 10.41 3.65
CA VAL A 14 0.01 10.45 2.53
C VAL A 14 -0.73 10.07 1.25
N HIS A 15 -0.71 10.94 0.26
CA HIS A 15 -1.54 10.82 -0.95
C HIS A 15 -0.93 9.85 -1.96
N ASN A 16 -0.79 8.62 -1.55
CA ASN A 16 -0.39 7.51 -2.42
C ASN A 16 -0.82 6.19 -1.78
N TYR A 17 -0.45 5.11 -2.42
CA TYR A 17 -0.64 3.76 -1.86
C TYR A 17 0.73 3.18 -1.54
N GLN A 18 0.88 2.66 -0.33
CA GLN A 18 2.08 1.93 0.08
C GLN A 18 1.67 0.73 0.91
N ARG A 19 2.30 -0.40 0.64
CA ARG A 19 2.11 -1.60 1.46
C ARG A 19 3.45 -2.04 2.01
N PHE A 20 3.54 -2.05 3.34
CA PHE A 20 4.71 -2.54 4.06
C PHE A 20 4.37 -3.86 4.74
N GLY A 21 5.36 -4.70 4.90
CA GLY A 21 5.26 -5.88 5.75
C GLY A 21 6.14 -5.70 6.98
N ARG A 22 5.56 -5.92 8.16
CA ARG A 22 6.31 -5.90 9.41
C ARG A 22 6.32 -7.29 10.02
N LYS A 23 7.50 -7.80 10.30
CA LYS A 23 7.64 -9.07 11.02
C LYS A 23 7.35 -8.85 12.49
N ALA A 24 6.40 -9.62 13.02
CA ALA A 24 6.05 -9.60 14.43
C ALA A 24 5.82 -11.03 14.89
N ASN A 25 6.72 -11.56 15.69
CA ASN A 25 6.75 -12.97 16.05
C ASN A 25 6.89 -13.82 14.80
N SER A 26 6.02 -14.79 14.55
CA SER A 26 6.06 -15.64 13.37
C SER A 26 5.18 -15.11 12.24
N LYS A 27 4.63 -13.90 12.38
CA LYS A 27 3.69 -13.32 11.41
C LYS A 27 4.29 -12.13 10.69
N LYS A 28 3.79 -11.88 9.50
CA LYS A 28 4.06 -10.67 8.74
C LYS A 28 2.77 -9.86 8.68
N ILE A 29 2.80 -8.69 9.32
CA ILE A 29 1.62 -7.83 9.43
C ILE A 29 1.67 -6.79 8.33
N PRO A 30 0.63 -6.68 7.48
CA PRO A 30 0.59 -5.61 6.48
C PRO A 30 0.29 -4.26 7.13
N TYR A 31 1.08 -3.26 6.76
CA TYR A 31 0.87 -1.86 7.08
C TYR A 31 0.57 -1.17 5.76
N VAL A 32 -0.65 -0.66 5.62
CA VAL A 32 -1.11 -0.13 4.35
C VAL A 32 -1.42 1.35 4.48
N VAL A 33 -0.79 2.16 3.62
CA VAL A 33 -1.13 3.56 3.44
C VAL A 33 -2.04 3.64 2.22
N ALA A 34 -3.26 4.10 2.39
CA ALA A 34 -4.24 4.22 1.32
C ALA A 34 -4.86 5.61 1.32
N GLY A 35 -4.00 6.62 1.07
CA GLY A 35 -4.38 8.02 1.16
C GLY A 35 -4.72 8.69 -0.15
N ALA A 36 -4.84 7.94 -1.26
CA ALA A 36 -5.00 8.52 -2.58
C ALA A 36 -6.46 8.62 -3.04
N GLY A 37 -7.43 8.38 -2.18
CA GLY A 37 -8.83 8.26 -2.56
C GLY A 37 -9.53 9.56 -2.92
N GLY A 38 -9.04 10.70 -2.45
CA GLY A 38 -9.71 11.98 -2.64
C GLY A 38 -9.01 12.96 -3.56
N TYR A 39 -7.87 12.60 -4.12
CA TYR A 39 -7.06 13.49 -4.95
C TYR A 39 -7.06 12.98 -6.38
N ALA A 40 -7.99 13.48 -7.16
CA ALA A 40 -8.26 12.96 -8.49
C ALA A 40 -8.10 13.97 -9.62
N ASN A 41 -7.49 15.13 -9.36
CA ASN A 41 -7.39 16.15 -10.41
C ASN A 41 -6.27 15.84 -11.42
N ASP A 42 -5.11 15.44 -10.92
CA ASP A 42 -3.99 15.03 -11.77
C ASP A 42 -2.92 14.35 -10.92
N ALA A 43 -1.91 13.79 -11.60
CA ALA A 43 -0.82 13.07 -10.94
C ALA A 43 0.04 13.96 -10.02
N ARG A 44 -0.01 15.27 -10.22
CA ARG A 44 0.77 16.20 -9.37
C ARG A 44 0.22 16.29 -7.97
N SER A 45 -1.04 15.90 -7.77
CA SER A 45 -1.66 15.84 -6.45
C SER A 45 -1.14 14.66 -5.61
N MET A 46 -0.45 13.72 -6.24
CA MET A 46 0.04 12.53 -5.56
C MET A 46 1.38 12.80 -4.90
N HIS A 47 1.56 12.29 -3.68
CA HIS A 47 2.84 12.36 -3.00
C HIS A 47 3.77 11.29 -3.57
N GLN A 48 5.00 11.69 -3.85
CA GLN A 48 6.00 10.79 -4.41
C GLN A 48 6.87 10.22 -3.29
N LEU A 49 7.36 9.00 -3.49
CA LEU A 49 8.34 8.41 -2.58
C LEU A 49 9.66 9.18 -2.66
N GLN A 50 10.46 9.05 -1.61
CA GLN A 50 11.72 9.77 -1.51
C GLN A 50 12.66 9.41 -2.67
N LYS A 51 13.41 10.41 -3.14
CA LYS A 51 14.31 10.24 -4.29
C LYS A 51 15.43 9.25 -4.04
N GLU A 52 15.79 9.04 -2.77
CA GLU A 52 16.84 8.10 -2.38
C GLU A 52 16.46 6.64 -2.61
N LEU A 53 15.18 6.36 -2.79
CA LEU A 53 14.74 4.99 -3.08
C LEU A 53 14.99 4.68 -4.56
N PRO A 54 15.30 3.41 -4.87
CA PRO A 54 15.54 3.00 -6.26
C PRO A 54 14.33 3.17 -7.19
N VAL A 55 13.23 3.69 -6.67
CA VAL A 55 12.03 3.99 -7.44
C VAL A 55 12.31 4.92 -8.63
N ALA A 56 13.38 5.71 -8.56
CA ALA A 56 13.78 6.59 -9.65
C ALA A 56 14.08 5.84 -10.96
N SER A 57 14.36 4.55 -10.88
CA SER A 57 14.62 3.71 -12.06
C SER A 57 13.35 3.32 -12.80
N LYS A 58 12.16 3.66 -12.27
CA LYS A 58 10.85 3.30 -12.82
C LYS A 58 10.59 1.81 -12.94
N LYS A 59 11.48 0.98 -12.42
CA LYS A 59 11.35 -0.48 -12.45
C LYS A 59 11.14 -0.96 -11.02
N LYS A 60 10.02 -1.61 -10.76
CA LYS A 60 9.72 -2.15 -9.43
C LYS A 60 10.48 -3.44 -9.11
N LYS A 61 11.59 -3.71 -9.82
CA LYS A 61 12.42 -4.89 -9.59
C LYS A 61 13.12 -4.88 -8.23
N PHE A 62 13.21 -3.71 -7.59
CA PHE A 62 13.82 -3.60 -6.27
C PHE A 62 12.90 -4.05 -5.14
N LEU A 63 11.63 -4.28 -5.44
CA LEU A 63 10.68 -4.73 -4.42
C LEU A 63 10.81 -6.24 -4.19
N PRO A 64 10.66 -6.71 -2.95
CA PRO A 64 10.48 -5.93 -1.73
C PRO A 64 11.74 -5.21 -1.30
N TYR A 65 11.59 -4.01 -0.73
CA TYR A 65 12.71 -3.16 -0.36
C TYR A 65 12.80 -3.05 1.17
N PRO A 66 13.92 -3.48 1.77
CA PRO A 66 14.09 -3.37 3.22
C PRO A 66 14.24 -1.91 3.61
N THR A 67 13.42 -1.46 4.57
CA THR A 67 13.50 -0.10 5.08
C THR A 67 14.61 0.03 6.13
N THR A 68 14.84 1.26 6.60
CA THR A 68 15.80 1.51 7.67
C THR A 68 15.32 0.96 9.02
N ILE A 69 14.04 0.60 9.11
CA ILE A 69 13.49 0.01 10.34
C ILE A 69 13.59 -1.51 10.22
N SER A 70 14.30 -2.12 11.17
CA SER A 70 14.49 -3.56 11.17
C SER A 70 13.14 -4.29 11.19
N GLY A 71 13.01 -5.28 10.32
CA GLY A 71 11.78 -6.08 10.22
C GLY A 71 10.66 -5.45 9.41
N VAL A 72 10.88 -4.25 8.86
CA VAL A 72 9.88 -3.57 8.04
C VAL A 72 10.37 -3.45 6.61
N THR A 73 9.57 -3.94 5.67
CA THR A 73 9.91 -4.00 4.24
C THR A 73 8.81 -3.35 3.42
N LEU A 74 9.20 -2.51 2.46
CA LEU A 74 8.25 -1.98 1.48
C LEU A 74 7.97 -3.06 0.44
N GLU A 75 6.72 -3.51 0.38
CA GLU A 75 6.32 -4.62 -0.48
C GLU A 75 5.78 -4.15 -1.84
N ASN A 76 5.04 -3.05 -1.85
CA ASN A 76 4.49 -2.49 -3.08
C ASN A 76 4.08 -1.04 -2.87
N PHE A 77 3.90 -0.31 -3.97
CA PHE A 77 3.43 1.08 -3.89
C PHE A 77 2.83 1.51 -5.23
N GLN A 78 1.99 2.56 -5.17
CA GLN A 78 1.44 3.23 -6.36
C GLN A 78 1.37 4.72 -6.06
N GLN A 79 2.05 5.52 -6.88
CA GLN A 79 2.16 6.97 -6.65
C GLN A 79 1.76 7.81 -7.86
N GLU A 80 1.15 7.20 -8.88
CA GLU A 80 0.82 7.91 -10.12
C GLU A 80 -0.67 8.06 -10.34
N GLU A 81 -1.47 7.13 -9.82
CA GLU A 81 -2.92 7.16 -9.99
C GLU A 81 -3.62 7.06 -8.65
N PRO A 82 -4.76 7.75 -8.49
CA PRO A 82 -5.58 7.57 -7.28
C PRO A 82 -6.20 6.19 -7.25
N GLY A 83 -6.70 5.83 -6.10
CA GLY A 83 -7.30 4.52 -5.93
C GLY A 83 -7.97 4.35 -4.58
N PHE A 84 -8.50 3.16 -4.37
CA PHE A 84 -9.17 2.83 -3.12
C PHE A 84 -8.91 1.37 -2.74
N LEU A 85 -9.01 1.11 -1.46
CA LEU A 85 -8.81 -0.22 -0.89
C LEU A 85 -10.15 -0.84 -0.55
N ARG A 86 -10.36 -2.08 -0.97
CA ARG A 86 -11.51 -2.88 -0.58
C ARG A 86 -11.04 -4.02 0.33
N LEU A 87 -11.71 -4.13 1.47
CA LEU A 87 -11.43 -5.19 2.44
C LEU A 87 -12.61 -6.14 2.50
N THR A 88 -12.32 -7.42 2.45
CA THR A 88 -13.32 -8.46 2.70
C THR A 88 -12.86 -9.27 3.91
N VAL A 89 -13.66 -9.25 4.96
CA VAL A 89 -13.32 -9.91 6.23
C VAL A 89 -14.29 -11.04 6.47
N ASP A 90 -13.74 -12.23 6.74
CA ASP A 90 -14.54 -13.40 7.09
C ASP A 90 -13.80 -14.23 8.14
N GLY A 91 -14.34 -15.42 8.46
CA GLY A 91 -13.75 -16.29 9.48
C GLY A 91 -12.38 -16.83 9.13
N SER A 92 -11.97 -16.77 7.86
CA SER A 92 -10.68 -17.28 7.41
C SER A 92 -9.60 -16.20 7.32
N GLY A 93 -9.97 -14.91 7.39
CA GLY A 93 -9.02 -13.83 7.34
C GLY A 93 -9.53 -12.60 6.64
N ILE A 94 -8.58 -11.79 6.15
CA ILE A 94 -8.87 -10.53 5.48
C ILE A 94 -8.28 -10.57 4.09
N GLN A 95 -9.12 -10.28 3.09
CA GLN A 95 -8.67 -10.08 1.71
C GLN A 95 -8.62 -8.60 1.43
N PHE A 96 -7.48 -8.15 0.89
CA PHE A 96 -7.23 -6.76 0.52
C PHE A 96 -7.16 -6.68 -1.00
N GLU A 97 -7.87 -5.71 -1.57
CA GLU A 97 -7.82 -5.43 -2.99
C GLU A 97 -7.66 -3.94 -3.20
N TYR A 98 -6.59 -3.52 -3.85
CA TYR A 98 -6.38 -2.11 -4.16
C TYR A 98 -6.70 -1.86 -5.63
N PHE A 99 -7.62 -0.94 -5.88
CA PHE A 99 -8.09 -0.61 -7.23
C PHE A 99 -7.60 0.77 -7.62
N LEU A 100 -7.26 0.93 -8.89
CA LEU A 100 -6.85 2.21 -9.46
C LEU A 100 -8.03 2.85 -10.17
N VAL A 101 -8.11 4.16 -10.04
CA VAL A 101 -9.12 5.00 -10.71
C VAL A 101 -8.36 5.95 -11.63
N SER A 102 -8.57 5.82 -12.93
CA SER A 102 -7.88 6.65 -13.92
C SER A 102 -8.45 8.06 -13.95
N PHE A 103 -7.58 9.04 -14.21
CA PHE A 103 -8.02 10.43 -14.34
C PHE A 103 -8.94 10.66 -15.53
N ASP A 104 -8.88 9.80 -16.53
CA ASP A 104 -9.65 9.95 -17.79
C ASP A 104 -11.02 9.28 -17.76
N GLY A 105 -11.41 8.70 -16.62
CA GLY A 105 -12.69 8.02 -16.49
C GLY A 105 -12.72 6.60 -17.01
N SER A 106 -11.58 6.01 -17.32
CA SER A 106 -11.49 4.60 -17.72
C SER A 106 -11.98 3.70 -16.58
N PRO A 107 -12.39 2.44 -16.90
CA PRO A 107 -12.85 1.52 -15.85
C PRO A 107 -11.83 1.30 -14.76
N VAL A 108 -12.33 1.09 -13.54
CA VAL A 108 -11.52 0.77 -12.37
C VAL A 108 -10.75 -0.53 -12.63
N ARG A 109 -9.48 -0.55 -12.23
CA ARG A 109 -8.58 -1.69 -12.47
C ARG A 109 -8.01 -2.19 -11.14
N LEU A 110 -7.92 -3.50 -11.01
CA LEU A 110 -7.24 -4.10 -9.84
C LEU A 110 -5.73 -3.90 -9.97
N PHE A 111 -5.12 -3.28 -8.95
CA PHE A 111 -3.68 -3.10 -8.90
C PHE A 111 -3.00 -4.28 -8.19
N GLU A 112 -3.51 -4.68 -7.03
CA GLU A 112 -3.00 -5.86 -6.33
C GLU A 112 -4.05 -6.43 -5.39
N ARG A 113 -3.88 -7.72 -5.09
CA ARG A 113 -4.70 -8.46 -4.12
C ARG A 113 -3.75 -9.21 -3.20
N PHE A 114 -4.03 -9.16 -1.90
CA PHE A 114 -3.27 -9.95 -0.93
C PHE A 114 -4.16 -10.28 0.26
N THR A 115 -3.71 -11.22 1.08
CA THR A 115 -4.47 -11.67 2.25
C THR A 115 -3.64 -11.52 3.53
N ALA A 116 -4.35 -11.38 4.63
CA ALA A 116 -3.73 -11.33 5.96
C ALA A 116 -4.50 -12.19 6.96
#